data_c54d885cb81ea4f73fc6871d9ee4abf2
#
_entry.id   c54d885cb81ea4f73fc6871d9ee4abf2
#
_cell.length_a   1.000
_cell.length_b   1.000
_cell.length_c   1.000
_cell.angle_alpha   90.00
_cell.angle_beta   90.00
_cell.angle_gamma   90.00
#
_symmetry.space_group_name_H-M   'P 1'
#
loop_
_entity.id
_entity.type
_entity.pdbx_description
1 polymer ?
#
loop_
_entity_poly.entity_id
_entity_poly.type
_entity_poly.pdbx_seq_one_letter_code
_entity_poly.pdbx_strand_id
1 'polypeptide(L)'
;MLIPRTFHSIWMGKQIPKEYVVFRQSWLTLHPGWTLREWSEGNMPVLANQREFDDARSYSEKSDIARVELLYKYGGVYIDTDFECFKNIEELIDSSELWVGQDEDDRICGGIMGSVAGHPFLAKVIAAIPTSIASHPDDSPVVTTGPLLLDRVYKSSLAAGEPVPDVMPREYFFPYRGDERHRRYERFPNAYAAHHWGGSWRTDYNSPKEVARRYLMKHRSTRSLLYFYHQKVKR
;
A
#
# COMPACT_ATOMS: atom_id res chain seq x y z
N MET A 1 19.96 -5.09 12.12
CA MET A 1 19.47 -6.33 11.43
C MET A 1 19.14 -5.98 9.99
N LEU A 2 19.25 -6.91 9.04
CA LEU A 2 18.86 -6.65 7.64
C LEU A 2 17.37 -6.99 7.43
N ILE A 3 16.70 -6.22 6.57
CA ILE A 3 15.33 -6.51 6.15
C ILE A 3 15.33 -7.83 5.36
N PRO A 4 14.48 -8.82 5.72
CA PRO A 4 14.40 -10.08 4.99
C PRO A 4 14.00 -9.92 3.52
N ARG A 5 14.61 -10.67 2.61
CA ARG A 5 14.31 -10.70 1.18
C ARG A 5 13.01 -11.46 0.89
N THR A 6 11.93 -10.97 1.47
CA THR A 6 10.58 -11.54 1.36
C THR A 6 9.58 -10.43 1.13
N PHE A 7 8.81 -10.53 0.07
CA PHE A 7 7.64 -9.71 -0.15
C PHE A 7 6.42 -10.30 0.57
N HIS A 8 5.57 -9.43 1.10
CA HIS A 8 4.26 -9.78 1.64
C HIS A 8 3.20 -9.02 0.87
N SER A 9 2.19 -9.70 0.40
CA SER A 9 1.01 -9.10 -0.23
C SER A 9 -0.25 -9.75 0.33
N ILE A 10 -1.31 -8.98 0.47
CA ILE A 10 -2.59 -9.46 1.03
C ILE A 10 -3.67 -9.35 -0.03
N TRP A 11 -4.39 -10.45 -0.25
CA TRP A 11 -5.60 -10.46 -1.06
C TRP A 11 -6.69 -11.29 -0.40
N MET A 12 -7.83 -10.67 -0.12
CA MET A 12 -8.98 -11.29 0.54
C MET A 12 -10.24 -11.19 -0.33
N GLY A 13 -11.13 -12.16 -0.16
CA GLY A 13 -12.40 -12.19 -0.86
C GLY A 13 -12.33 -12.83 -2.24
N LYS A 14 -12.77 -12.11 -3.28
CA LYS A 14 -12.93 -12.63 -4.64
C LYS A 14 -11.59 -12.91 -5.32
N GLN A 15 -11.67 -13.61 -6.48
CA GLN A 15 -10.50 -13.86 -7.31
C GLN A 15 -9.74 -12.56 -7.64
N ILE A 16 -8.43 -12.62 -7.52
CA ILE A 16 -7.55 -11.48 -7.81
C ILE A 16 -7.64 -11.09 -9.30
N PRO A 17 -7.73 -9.80 -9.64
CA PRO A 17 -7.69 -9.33 -11.01
C PRO A 17 -6.42 -9.76 -11.74
N LYS A 18 -6.53 -10.17 -13.01
CA LYS A 18 -5.38 -10.59 -13.84
C LYS A 18 -4.27 -9.54 -13.89
N GLU A 19 -4.62 -8.27 -13.90
CA GLU A 19 -3.68 -7.15 -13.89
C GLU A 19 -2.79 -7.17 -12.64
N TYR A 20 -3.36 -7.45 -11.45
CA TYR A 20 -2.60 -7.51 -10.20
C TYR A 20 -1.67 -8.75 -10.14
N VAL A 21 -2.03 -9.83 -10.81
CA VAL A 21 -1.12 -10.98 -10.99
C VAL A 21 0.13 -10.56 -11.78
N VAL A 22 -0.04 -9.74 -12.84
CA VAL A 22 1.08 -9.21 -13.63
C VAL A 22 1.96 -8.28 -12.78
N PHE A 23 1.35 -7.41 -11.96
CA PHE A 23 2.12 -6.53 -11.07
C PHE A 23 2.93 -7.32 -10.06
N ARG A 24 2.37 -8.34 -9.43
CA ARG A 24 3.11 -9.23 -8.52
C ARG A 24 4.28 -9.92 -9.22
N GLN A 25 4.08 -10.37 -10.47
CA GLN A 25 5.14 -11.01 -11.23
C GLN A 25 6.30 -10.04 -11.53
N SER A 26 6.04 -8.74 -11.72
CA SER A 26 7.10 -7.74 -11.93
C SER A 26 8.08 -7.68 -10.74
N TRP A 27 7.57 -7.79 -9.51
CA TRP A 27 8.41 -7.85 -8.31
C TRP A 27 9.33 -9.05 -8.30
N LEU A 28 8.81 -10.25 -8.55
CA LEU A 28 9.62 -11.48 -8.58
C LEU A 28 10.64 -11.49 -9.73
N THR A 29 10.26 -10.93 -10.88
CA THR A 29 11.16 -10.85 -12.04
C THR A 29 12.38 -9.96 -11.79
N LEU A 30 12.17 -8.85 -11.07
CA LEU A 30 13.23 -7.87 -10.79
C LEU A 30 14.03 -8.19 -9.52
N HIS A 31 13.59 -9.19 -8.72
CA HIS A 31 14.24 -9.60 -7.48
C HIS A 31 14.49 -11.12 -7.48
N PRO A 32 15.43 -11.62 -8.30
CA PRO A 32 15.74 -13.04 -8.32
C PRO A 32 16.24 -13.50 -6.95
N GLY A 33 15.71 -14.62 -6.47
CA GLY A 33 16.04 -15.17 -5.15
C GLY A 33 15.19 -14.62 -3.99
N TRP A 34 14.32 -13.64 -4.23
CA TRP A 34 13.33 -13.23 -3.24
C TRP A 34 12.12 -14.16 -3.24
N THR A 35 11.44 -14.25 -2.10
CA THR A 35 10.16 -14.96 -1.98
C THR A 35 9.00 -13.99 -1.91
N LEU A 36 7.82 -14.40 -2.39
CA LEU A 36 6.56 -13.68 -2.20
C LEU A 36 5.62 -14.54 -1.35
N ARG A 37 5.23 -14.02 -0.19
CA ARG A 37 4.19 -14.59 0.65
C ARG A 37 2.86 -13.90 0.37
N GLU A 38 1.93 -14.65 -0.20
CA GLU A 38 0.59 -14.18 -0.45
C GLU A 38 -0.32 -14.59 0.71
N TRP A 39 -0.94 -13.60 1.34
CA TRP A 39 -1.81 -13.78 2.49
C TRP A 39 -3.27 -13.66 2.08
N SER A 40 -4.09 -14.52 2.64
CA SER A 40 -5.54 -14.57 2.42
C SER A 40 -6.22 -15.00 3.72
N GLU A 41 -7.55 -15.02 3.75
CA GLU A 41 -8.29 -15.52 4.92
C GLU A 41 -7.87 -16.94 5.32
N GLY A 42 -7.47 -17.78 4.36
CA GLY A 42 -7.15 -19.20 4.60
C GLY A 42 -5.78 -19.46 5.20
N ASN A 43 -4.87 -18.48 5.17
CA ASN A 43 -3.49 -18.66 5.66
C ASN A 43 -2.98 -17.50 6.54
N MET A 44 -3.86 -16.56 6.91
CA MET A 44 -3.51 -15.46 7.82
C MET A 44 -3.16 -16.03 9.19
N PRO A 45 -2.01 -15.67 9.78
CA PRO A 45 -1.69 -16.08 11.15
C PRO A 45 -2.62 -15.37 12.15
N VAL A 46 -2.71 -15.90 13.36
CA VAL A 46 -3.36 -15.18 14.45
C VAL A 46 -2.61 -13.85 14.67
N LEU A 47 -3.40 -12.77 14.72
CA LEU A 47 -2.93 -11.40 14.87
C LEU A 47 -3.06 -10.94 16.34
N ALA A 48 -2.26 -9.96 16.74
CA ALA A 48 -2.41 -9.31 18.05
C ALA A 48 -3.76 -8.56 18.15
N ASN A 49 -4.17 -7.90 17.06
CA ASN A 49 -5.47 -7.24 16.92
C ASN A 49 -6.49 -8.15 16.18
N GLN A 50 -6.55 -9.45 16.59
CA GLN A 50 -7.43 -10.42 15.91
C GLN A 50 -8.90 -9.99 15.95
N ARG A 51 -9.37 -9.46 17.08
CA ARG A 51 -10.73 -8.99 17.23
C ARG A 51 -11.05 -7.85 16.25
N GLU A 52 -10.20 -6.85 16.18
CA GLU A 52 -10.34 -5.71 15.27
C GLU A 52 -10.29 -6.15 13.81
N PHE A 53 -9.45 -7.15 13.49
CA PHE A 53 -9.39 -7.76 12.17
C PHE A 53 -10.68 -8.51 11.82
N ASP A 54 -11.24 -9.29 12.75
CA ASP A 54 -12.47 -10.04 12.52
C ASP A 54 -13.69 -9.12 12.37
N ASP A 55 -13.76 -8.06 13.20
CA ASP A 55 -14.83 -7.05 13.22
C ASP A 55 -14.68 -5.99 12.11
N ALA A 56 -13.57 -6.00 11.35
CA ALA A 56 -13.28 -5.00 10.33
C ALA A 56 -14.36 -4.94 9.22
N ARG A 57 -14.78 -3.72 8.91
CA ARG A 57 -15.90 -3.42 7.99
C ARG A 57 -15.57 -3.59 6.51
N SER A 58 -14.30 -3.74 6.17
CA SER A 58 -13.83 -3.87 4.80
C SER A 58 -12.53 -4.65 4.69
N TYR A 59 -12.24 -5.19 3.51
CA TYR A 59 -10.95 -5.83 3.22
C TYR A 59 -9.77 -4.84 3.28
N SER A 60 -10.02 -3.55 3.02
CA SER A 60 -9.01 -2.50 3.21
C SER A 60 -8.60 -2.39 4.68
N GLU A 61 -9.57 -2.32 5.59
CA GLU A 61 -9.34 -2.26 7.02
C GLU A 61 -8.61 -3.52 7.53
N LYS A 62 -9.04 -4.70 7.08
CA LYS A 62 -8.35 -5.97 7.36
C LYS A 62 -6.89 -5.93 6.88
N SER A 63 -6.64 -5.43 5.68
CA SER A 63 -5.29 -5.33 5.12
C SER A 63 -4.43 -4.33 5.90
N ASP A 64 -4.99 -3.19 6.31
CA ASP A 64 -4.29 -2.18 7.11
C ASP A 64 -3.82 -2.75 8.46
N ILE A 65 -4.68 -3.51 9.16
CA ILE A 65 -4.34 -4.19 10.41
C ILE A 65 -3.27 -5.26 10.17
N ALA A 66 -3.48 -6.14 9.21
CA ALA A 66 -2.62 -7.30 8.99
C ALA A 66 -1.22 -6.91 8.48
N ARG A 67 -1.08 -5.89 7.60
CA ARG A 67 0.22 -5.53 6.99
C ARG A 67 1.27 -5.15 8.02
N VAL A 68 0.89 -4.38 9.05
CA VAL A 68 1.81 -3.94 10.09
C VAL A 68 2.20 -5.09 11.03
N GLU A 69 1.26 -5.98 11.32
CA GLU A 69 1.52 -7.16 12.16
C GLU A 69 2.36 -8.22 11.46
N LEU A 70 2.14 -8.44 10.16
CA LEU A 70 2.95 -9.32 9.35
C LEU A 70 4.39 -8.84 9.27
N LEU A 71 4.61 -7.54 9.00
CA LEU A 71 5.94 -6.96 8.99
C LEU A 71 6.59 -6.99 10.37
N TYR A 72 5.85 -6.70 11.44
CA TYR A 72 6.37 -6.83 12.80
C TYR A 72 6.82 -8.26 13.12
N LYS A 73 6.02 -9.24 12.73
CA LYS A 73 6.29 -10.66 13.02
C LYS A 73 7.41 -11.26 12.18
N TYR A 74 7.45 -10.94 10.89
CA TYR A 74 8.32 -11.65 9.93
C TYR A 74 9.41 -10.75 9.34
N GLY A 75 9.32 -9.45 9.46
CA GLY A 75 10.12 -8.52 8.66
C GLY A 75 9.80 -8.67 7.17
N GLY A 76 10.63 -8.08 6.31
CA GLY A 76 10.46 -8.11 4.84
C GLY A 76 9.84 -6.85 4.29
N VAL A 77 9.28 -6.93 3.10
CA VAL A 77 8.67 -5.79 2.39
C VAL A 77 7.21 -6.08 2.09
N TYR A 78 6.31 -5.29 2.65
CA TYR A 78 4.90 -5.30 2.29
C TYR A 78 4.66 -4.47 1.04
N ILE A 79 3.84 -4.99 0.14
CA ILE A 79 3.40 -4.32 -1.09
C ILE A 79 1.89 -4.52 -1.29
N ASP A 80 1.15 -3.44 -1.52
CA ASP A 80 -0.24 -3.55 -1.98
C ASP A 80 -0.30 -4.20 -3.37
N THR A 81 -1.37 -4.91 -3.65
CA THR A 81 -1.51 -5.73 -4.88
C THR A 81 -1.53 -4.92 -6.17
N ASP A 82 -1.77 -3.63 -6.10
CA ASP A 82 -1.81 -2.70 -7.23
C ASP A 82 -0.53 -1.87 -7.40
N PHE A 83 0.59 -2.33 -6.82
CA PHE A 83 1.93 -1.83 -7.12
C PHE A 83 2.61 -2.63 -8.24
N GLU A 84 3.04 -1.96 -9.30
CA GLU A 84 3.90 -2.50 -10.35
C GLU A 84 5.35 -2.11 -10.10
N CYS A 85 6.26 -3.09 -10.11
CA CYS A 85 7.69 -2.88 -9.90
C CYS A 85 8.39 -2.51 -11.22
N PHE A 86 9.29 -1.51 -11.16
CA PHE A 86 10.09 -1.03 -12.29
C PHE A 86 11.58 -1.24 -12.11
N LYS A 87 12.07 -1.30 -10.85
CA LYS A 87 13.48 -1.47 -10.49
C LYS A 87 13.64 -2.35 -9.27
N ASN A 88 14.80 -2.96 -9.15
CA ASN A 88 15.21 -3.66 -7.94
C ASN A 88 15.34 -2.68 -6.76
N ILE A 89 14.86 -3.08 -5.57
CA ILE A 89 14.86 -2.26 -4.35
C ILE A 89 15.91 -2.68 -3.32
N GLU A 90 16.87 -3.56 -3.67
CA GLU A 90 17.85 -4.06 -2.69
C GLU A 90 18.64 -2.93 -2.01
N GLU A 91 18.98 -1.87 -2.72
CA GLU A 91 19.67 -0.72 -2.13
C GLU A 91 18.86 -0.02 -1.04
N LEU A 92 17.52 -0.06 -1.10
CA LEU A 92 16.64 0.54 -0.09
C LEU A 92 16.58 -0.31 1.17
N ILE A 93 16.63 -1.65 1.06
CA ILE A 93 16.57 -2.54 2.22
C ILE A 93 17.90 -2.65 2.96
N ASP A 94 19.00 -2.42 2.28
CA ASP A 94 20.33 -2.49 2.89
C ASP A 94 20.69 -1.22 3.68
N SER A 95 19.94 -0.14 3.48
CA SER A 95 20.22 1.18 4.07
C SER A 95 19.41 1.50 5.33
N SER A 96 18.38 0.72 5.65
CA SER A 96 17.42 1.05 6.72
C SER A 96 16.90 -0.19 7.45
N GLU A 97 16.54 -0.05 8.73
CA GLU A 97 15.82 -1.09 9.48
C GLU A 97 14.29 -0.99 9.30
N LEU A 98 13.78 0.18 8.96
CA LEU A 98 12.38 0.42 8.60
C LEU A 98 12.28 1.61 7.65
N TRP A 99 11.66 1.41 6.51
CA TRP A 99 11.34 2.48 5.58
C TRP A 99 9.88 2.40 5.11
N VAL A 100 9.35 3.52 4.65
CA VAL A 100 7.95 3.66 4.21
C VAL A 100 7.86 4.61 3.02
N GLY A 101 6.92 4.37 2.11
CA GLY A 101 6.61 5.30 1.03
C GLY A 101 5.88 6.54 1.54
N GLN A 102 6.04 7.65 0.82
CA GLN A 102 5.29 8.88 1.03
C GLN A 102 4.21 9.02 -0.05
N ASP A 103 2.96 9.30 0.34
CA ASP A 103 1.83 9.44 -0.58
C ASP A 103 1.70 10.84 -1.21
N GLU A 104 0.60 11.08 -1.92
CA GLU A 104 0.33 12.32 -2.65
C GLU A 104 0.06 13.55 -1.77
N ASP A 105 -0.19 13.36 -0.48
CA ASP A 105 -0.44 14.42 0.49
C ASP A 105 0.73 14.57 1.48
N ASP A 106 1.92 14.11 1.09
CA ASP A 106 3.16 14.12 1.88
C ASP A 106 3.05 13.36 3.21
N ARG A 107 2.13 12.38 3.29
CA ARG A 107 1.95 11.49 4.43
C ARG A 107 2.68 10.18 4.22
N ILE A 108 3.11 9.56 5.30
CA ILE A 108 3.60 8.19 5.20
C ILE A 108 2.45 7.24 4.88
N CYS A 109 2.71 6.29 3.98
CA CYS A 109 1.69 5.39 3.45
C CYS A 109 2.08 3.93 3.60
N GLY A 110 1.22 3.14 4.25
CA GLY A 110 1.43 1.71 4.48
C GLY A 110 1.28 0.82 3.24
N GLY A 111 0.97 1.37 2.07
CA GLY A 111 0.83 0.61 0.82
C GLY A 111 2.13 -0.05 0.35
N ILE A 112 3.28 0.51 0.75
CA ILE A 112 4.60 -0.10 0.59
C ILE A 112 5.47 0.26 1.78
N MET A 113 6.05 -0.75 2.44
CA MET A 113 6.92 -0.62 3.63
C MET A 113 7.92 -1.76 3.68
N GLY A 114 9.16 -1.48 4.07
CA GLY A 114 10.15 -2.50 4.40
C GLY A 114 10.56 -2.43 5.86
N SER A 115 10.67 -3.56 6.56
CA SER A 115 11.02 -3.59 7.98
C SER A 115 11.82 -4.84 8.37
N VAL A 116 12.71 -4.68 9.34
CA VAL A 116 13.19 -5.81 10.14
C VAL A 116 12.06 -6.33 11.03
N ALA A 117 12.10 -7.59 11.41
CA ALA A 117 11.14 -8.13 12.37
C ALA A 117 11.32 -7.45 13.75
N GLY A 118 10.20 -7.22 14.45
CA GLY A 118 10.19 -6.66 15.81
C GLY A 118 10.50 -5.17 15.90
N HIS A 119 10.44 -4.41 14.81
CA HIS A 119 10.77 -2.97 14.86
C HIS A 119 9.82 -2.21 15.81
N PRO A 120 10.34 -1.38 16.76
CA PRO A 120 9.54 -0.76 17.82
C PRO A 120 8.45 0.19 17.30
N PHE A 121 8.66 0.86 16.18
CA PHE A 121 7.63 1.70 15.57
C PHE A 121 6.39 0.89 15.15
N LEU A 122 6.57 -0.30 14.55
CA LEU A 122 5.44 -1.16 14.18
C LEU A 122 4.69 -1.66 15.41
N ALA A 123 5.39 -1.96 16.52
CA ALA A 123 4.74 -2.31 17.78
C ALA A 123 3.81 -1.19 18.28
N LYS A 124 4.22 0.07 18.15
CA LYS A 124 3.39 1.24 18.50
C LYS A 124 2.17 1.39 17.60
N VAL A 125 2.33 1.20 16.30
CA VAL A 125 1.21 1.23 15.36
C VAL A 125 0.20 0.15 15.74
N ILE A 126 0.66 -1.08 15.98
CA ILE A 126 -0.18 -2.22 16.39
C ILE A 126 -0.94 -1.88 17.70
N ALA A 127 -0.26 -1.35 18.69
CA ALA A 127 -0.88 -0.96 19.97
C ALA A 127 -1.89 0.18 19.83
N ALA A 128 -1.74 1.05 18.84
CA ALA A 128 -2.63 2.19 18.61
C ALA A 128 -3.94 1.83 17.87
N ILE A 129 -4.00 0.68 17.18
CA ILE A 129 -5.16 0.28 16.34
C ILE A 129 -6.47 0.25 17.15
N PRO A 130 -6.59 -0.46 18.30
CA PRO A 130 -7.85 -0.55 19.02
C PRO A 130 -8.36 0.82 19.47
N THR A 131 -7.47 1.66 20.03
CA THR A 131 -7.82 3.01 20.47
C THR A 131 -8.23 3.90 19.30
N SER A 132 -7.55 3.79 18.17
CA SER A 132 -7.89 4.56 16.97
C SER A 132 -9.28 4.21 16.44
N ILE A 133 -9.63 2.94 16.37
CA ILE A 133 -10.97 2.48 15.94
C ILE A 133 -12.03 2.98 16.93
N ALA A 134 -11.80 2.80 18.24
CA ALA A 134 -12.74 3.23 19.28
C ALA A 134 -12.97 4.75 19.32
N SER A 135 -11.95 5.54 18.99
CA SER A 135 -12.03 7.01 18.97
C SER A 135 -12.66 7.58 17.69
N HIS A 136 -12.78 6.77 16.63
CA HIS A 136 -13.25 7.19 15.30
C HIS A 136 -14.27 6.18 14.73
N PRO A 137 -15.37 5.88 15.46
CA PRO A 137 -16.25 4.75 15.13
C PRO A 137 -16.96 4.88 13.76
N ASP A 138 -17.20 6.11 13.31
CA ASP A 138 -17.93 6.41 12.07
C ASP A 138 -16.98 6.79 10.91
N ASP A 139 -15.67 6.88 11.17
CA ASP A 139 -14.69 7.27 10.17
C ASP A 139 -14.31 6.12 9.23
N SER A 140 -13.72 6.49 8.09
CA SER A 140 -13.24 5.53 7.10
C SER A 140 -11.96 4.81 7.58
N PRO A 141 -11.63 3.64 6.99
CA PRO A 141 -10.36 2.95 7.26
C PRO A 141 -9.12 3.82 7.10
N VAL A 142 -9.15 4.80 6.20
CA VAL A 142 -8.06 5.78 6.04
C VAL A 142 -7.70 6.47 7.36
N VAL A 143 -8.71 6.75 8.19
CA VAL A 143 -8.55 7.43 9.50
C VAL A 143 -8.24 6.43 10.60
N THR A 144 -8.96 5.29 10.62
CA THR A 144 -8.96 4.37 11.76
C THR A 144 -7.76 3.42 11.80
N THR A 145 -7.37 2.85 10.65
CA THR A 145 -6.32 1.82 10.55
C THR A 145 -5.28 2.12 9.47
N GLY A 146 -5.59 3.00 8.54
CA GLY A 146 -4.82 3.30 7.36
C GLY A 146 -3.79 4.43 7.52
N PRO A 147 -3.52 5.19 6.44
CA PRO A 147 -2.41 6.15 6.39
C PRO A 147 -2.51 7.25 7.44
N LEU A 148 -3.71 7.69 7.86
CA LEU A 148 -3.80 8.73 8.89
C LEU A 148 -3.47 8.21 10.30
N LEU A 149 -3.75 6.94 10.63
CA LEU A 149 -3.25 6.34 11.86
C LEU A 149 -1.72 6.27 11.83
N LEU A 150 -1.17 5.73 10.74
CA LEU A 150 0.27 5.57 10.59
C LEU A 150 1.00 6.92 10.73
N ASP A 151 0.48 7.96 10.09
CA ASP A 151 1.04 9.32 10.13
C ASP A 151 0.92 9.96 11.53
N ARG A 152 -0.18 9.74 12.27
CA ARG A 152 -0.31 10.19 13.66
C ARG A 152 0.74 9.55 14.57
N VAL A 153 0.93 8.23 14.47
CA VAL A 153 1.95 7.51 15.25
C VAL A 153 3.35 7.99 14.88
N TYR A 154 3.62 8.20 13.58
CA TYR A 154 4.89 8.73 13.09
C TYR A 154 5.20 10.10 13.70
N LYS A 155 4.29 11.06 13.59
CA LYS A 155 4.47 12.42 14.13
C LYS A 155 4.66 12.43 15.63
N SER A 156 3.91 11.60 16.35
CA SER A 156 4.03 11.46 17.81
C SER A 156 5.39 10.87 18.21
N SER A 157 5.84 9.81 17.52
CA SER A 157 7.14 9.18 17.80
C SER A 157 8.29 10.11 17.44
N LEU A 158 8.21 10.82 16.32
CA LEU A 158 9.22 11.81 15.92
C LEU A 158 9.36 12.94 16.95
N ALA A 159 8.23 13.47 17.43
CA ALA A 159 8.22 14.51 18.47
C ALA A 159 8.79 14.03 19.82
N ALA A 160 8.67 12.73 20.10
CA ALA A 160 9.22 12.09 21.31
C ALA A 160 10.70 11.69 21.16
N GLY A 161 11.32 11.87 19.99
CA GLY A 161 12.69 11.45 19.72
C GLY A 161 12.87 9.92 19.67
N GLU A 162 11.82 9.20 19.32
CA GLU A 162 11.81 7.74 19.26
C GLU A 162 12.10 7.23 17.85
N PRO A 163 12.45 5.95 17.68
CA PRO A 163 12.68 5.37 16.36
C PRO A 163 11.46 5.52 15.44
N VAL A 164 11.66 6.05 14.25
CA VAL A 164 10.67 6.23 13.20
C VAL A 164 11.19 5.67 11.88
N PRO A 165 10.31 5.37 10.89
CA PRO A 165 10.76 4.92 9.58
C PRO A 165 11.52 6.00 8.82
N ASP A 166 12.46 5.58 7.97
CA ASP A 166 12.98 6.42 6.89
C ASP A 166 11.88 6.62 5.85
N VAL A 167 11.60 7.88 5.53
CA VAL A 167 10.55 8.22 4.57
C VAL A 167 11.16 8.31 3.18
N MET A 168 10.77 7.39 2.29
CA MET A 168 11.25 7.39 0.91
C MET A 168 10.59 8.49 0.09
N PRO A 169 11.34 9.16 -0.81
CA PRO A 169 10.80 10.16 -1.69
C PRO A 169 9.54 9.67 -2.42
N ARG A 170 8.52 10.52 -2.52
CA ARG A 170 7.25 10.17 -3.13
C ARG A 170 7.40 9.58 -4.53
N GLU A 171 8.27 10.17 -5.36
CA GLU A 171 8.50 9.72 -6.73
C GLU A 171 9.04 8.29 -6.86
N TYR A 172 9.56 7.70 -5.76
CA TYR A 172 10.03 6.31 -5.77
C TYR A 172 8.89 5.30 -5.92
N PHE A 173 7.72 5.60 -5.33
CA PHE A 173 6.61 4.65 -5.24
C PHE A 173 5.26 5.22 -5.68
N PHE A 174 5.12 6.54 -5.65
CA PHE A 174 3.90 7.25 -6.02
C PHE A 174 4.19 8.32 -7.08
N PRO A 175 4.70 7.92 -8.28
CA PRO A 175 5.15 8.87 -9.30
C PRO A 175 4.03 9.68 -9.93
N TYR A 176 2.78 9.34 -9.67
CA TYR A 176 1.58 10.10 -10.06
C TYR A 176 0.49 9.97 -9.00
N ARG A 177 -0.43 10.93 -8.99
CA ARG A 177 -1.52 11.01 -8.02
C ARG A 177 -2.70 10.10 -8.38
N GLY A 178 -3.59 9.83 -7.42
CA GLY A 178 -4.79 9.04 -7.64
C GLY A 178 -5.76 9.64 -8.67
N ASP A 179 -5.79 10.97 -8.84
CA ASP A 179 -6.57 11.65 -9.89
C ASP A 179 -5.82 11.72 -11.25
N GLU A 180 -4.51 11.43 -11.26
CA GLU A 180 -3.66 11.36 -12.45
C GLU A 180 -3.48 9.94 -13.01
N ARG A 181 -4.40 9.00 -12.74
CA ARG A 181 -4.29 7.58 -13.19
C ARG A 181 -4.10 7.40 -14.70
N HIS A 182 -4.41 8.40 -15.52
CA HIS A 182 -4.13 8.40 -16.94
C HIS A 182 -2.62 8.35 -17.24
N ARG A 183 -1.77 8.77 -16.30
CA ARG A 183 -0.30 8.75 -16.42
C ARG A 183 0.30 7.37 -16.18
N ARG A 184 -0.46 6.38 -15.74
CA ARG A 184 0.02 5.01 -15.42
C ARG A 184 0.84 4.33 -16.52
N TYR A 185 0.82 4.86 -17.74
CA TYR A 185 1.56 4.32 -18.88
C TYR A 185 2.75 5.20 -19.29
N GLU A 186 3.01 6.25 -18.53
CA GLU A 186 4.20 7.06 -18.72
C GLU A 186 5.43 6.34 -18.17
N ARG A 187 6.61 6.84 -18.52
CA ARG A 187 7.86 6.36 -17.94
C ARG A 187 8.24 7.24 -16.77
N PHE A 188 8.60 6.62 -15.67
CA PHE A 188 9.04 7.28 -14.44
C PHE A 188 10.48 6.82 -14.13
N PRO A 189 11.51 7.47 -14.67
CA PRO A 189 12.87 6.98 -14.59
C PRO A 189 13.43 6.90 -13.17
N ASN A 190 12.92 7.68 -12.23
CA ASN A 190 13.32 7.66 -10.83
C ASN A 190 12.51 6.69 -9.98
N ALA A 191 11.35 6.22 -10.45
CA ALA A 191 10.50 5.32 -9.69
C ALA A 191 11.06 3.90 -9.63
N TYR A 192 10.98 3.29 -8.45
CA TYR A 192 11.20 1.85 -8.22
C TYR A 192 9.93 1.05 -8.48
N ALA A 193 8.78 1.66 -8.17
CA ALA A 193 7.48 1.08 -8.46
C ALA A 193 6.44 2.18 -8.65
N ALA A 194 5.24 1.81 -9.09
CA ALA A 194 4.11 2.73 -9.13
C ALA A 194 2.87 2.12 -8.50
N HIS A 195 2.24 2.86 -7.61
CA HIS A 195 0.90 2.58 -7.11
C HIS A 195 -0.13 2.95 -8.18
N HIS A 196 -0.90 1.97 -8.65
CA HIS A 196 -1.87 2.20 -9.72
C HIS A 196 -3.25 2.67 -9.25
N TRP A 197 -3.41 2.89 -7.94
CA TRP A 197 -4.65 3.42 -7.35
C TRP A 197 -5.87 2.60 -7.77
N GLY A 198 -5.75 1.28 -7.77
CA GLY A 198 -6.76 0.34 -8.26
C GLY A 198 -8.10 0.49 -7.55
N GLY A 199 -8.07 0.72 -6.24
CA GLY A 199 -9.28 0.94 -5.45
C GLY A 199 -10.22 -0.26 -5.45
N SER A 200 -9.69 -1.48 -5.52
CA SER A 200 -10.46 -2.73 -5.57
C SER A 200 -11.39 -2.94 -4.36
N TRP A 201 -11.08 -2.27 -3.26
CA TRP A 201 -11.86 -2.24 -2.02
C TRP A 201 -13.09 -1.33 -2.09
N ARG A 202 -13.20 -0.45 -3.11
CA ARG A 202 -14.32 0.46 -3.26
C ARG A 202 -15.57 -0.29 -3.71
N THR A 203 -16.72 0.08 -3.17
CA THR A 203 -18.02 -0.52 -3.50
C THR A 203 -18.42 -0.31 -4.97
N ASP A 204 -17.95 0.79 -5.59
CA ASP A 204 -18.20 1.14 -6.99
C ASP A 204 -17.18 0.56 -7.98
N TYR A 205 -16.18 -0.19 -7.51
CA TYR A 205 -15.08 -0.74 -8.33
C TYR A 205 -15.57 -1.52 -9.56
N ASN A 206 -16.64 -2.30 -9.40
CA ASN A 206 -17.25 -3.08 -10.48
C ASN A 206 -18.48 -2.39 -11.10
N SER A 207 -18.73 -1.13 -10.79
CA SER A 207 -19.81 -0.39 -11.46
C SER A 207 -19.54 -0.28 -12.96
N PRO A 208 -20.60 -0.27 -13.82
CA PRO A 208 -20.42 -0.11 -15.27
C PRO A 208 -19.59 1.12 -15.64
N LYS A 209 -19.72 2.21 -14.87
CA LYS A 209 -18.94 3.45 -15.03
C LYS A 209 -17.45 3.23 -14.79
N GLU A 210 -17.07 2.57 -13.70
CA GLU A 210 -15.65 2.30 -13.38
C GLU A 210 -15.05 1.23 -14.29
N VAL A 211 -15.83 0.23 -14.71
CA VAL A 211 -15.41 -0.75 -15.71
C VAL A 211 -15.13 -0.07 -17.05
N ALA A 212 -16.06 0.77 -17.53
CA ALA A 212 -15.89 1.53 -18.76
C ALA A 212 -14.68 2.50 -18.66
N ARG A 213 -14.52 3.18 -17.53
CA ARG A 213 -13.37 4.06 -17.28
C ARG A 213 -12.05 3.31 -17.36
N ARG A 214 -11.92 2.13 -16.72
CA ARG A 214 -10.71 1.30 -16.80
C ARG A 214 -10.44 0.81 -18.23
N TYR A 215 -11.47 0.41 -18.96
CA TYR A 215 -11.37 0.02 -20.35
C TYR A 215 -10.87 1.17 -21.24
N LEU A 216 -11.46 2.34 -21.12
CA LEU A 216 -11.07 3.53 -21.88
C LEU A 216 -9.63 3.98 -21.55
N MET A 217 -9.21 3.88 -20.29
CA MET A 217 -7.84 4.19 -19.89
C MET A 217 -6.79 3.21 -20.45
N LYS A 218 -7.18 1.97 -20.73
CA LYS A 218 -6.28 0.94 -21.28
C LYS A 218 -5.95 1.17 -22.76
N HIS A 219 -6.83 1.84 -23.51
CA HIS A 219 -6.65 2.05 -24.96
C HIS A 219 -6.00 3.41 -25.26
N ARG A 220 -4.83 3.37 -25.96
CA ARG A 220 -3.99 4.55 -26.26
C ARG A 220 -4.75 5.68 -26.98
N SER A 221 -5.68 5.34 -27.87
CA SER A 221 -6.48 6.29 -28.69
C SER A 221 -7.53 7.07 -27.90
N THR A 222 -7.96 6.56 -26.73
CA THR A 222 -9.01 7.21 -25.93
C THR A 222 -8.45 8.05 -24.78
N ARG A 223 -7.13 7.98 -24.51
CA ARG A 223 -6.46 8.76 -23.45
C ARG A 223 -6.58 10.27 -23.65
N SER A 224 -6.38 10.74 -24.90
CA SER A 224 -6.51 12.16 -25.23
C SER A 224 -7.91 12.69 -24.94
N LEU A 225 -8.95 11.91 -25.22
CA LEU A 225 -10.33 12.28 -24.96
C LEU A 225 -10.64 12.41 -23.46
N LEU A 226 -10.13 11.50 -22.62
CA LEU A 226 -10.29 11.56 -21.16
C LEU A 226 -9.52 12.74 -20.55
N TYR A 227 -8.33 13.04 -21.04
CA TYR A 227 -7.56 14.22 -20.62
C TYR A 227 -8.33 15.51 -20.88
N PHE A 228 -8.91 15.70 -22.09
CA PHE A 228 -9.74 16.85 -22.43
C PHE A 228 -11.04 16.91 -21.64
N TYR A 229 -11.66 15.77 -21.33
CA TYR A 229 -12.88 15.74 -20.51
C TYR A 229 -12.61 16.20 -19.08
N HIS A 230 -11.54 15.74 -18.44
CA HIS A 230 -11.16 16.17 -17.08
C HIS A 230 -10.78 17.64 -16.98
N GLN A 231 -10.17 18.20 -18.03
CA GLN A 231 -9.88 19.65 -18.08
C GLN A 231 -11.17 20.52 -18.20
N LYS A 232 -12.23 19.99 -18.82
CA LYS A 232 -13.51 20.71 -18.95
C LYS A 232 -14.42 20.61 -17.73
N VAL A 233 -14.30 19.58 -16.91
CA VAL A 233 -15.16 19.37 -15.72
C VAL A 233 -14.60 20.08 -14.48
N LYS A 234 -13.32 20.49 -14.50
CA LYS A 234 -12.66 21.28 -13.42
C LYS A 234 -12.76 22.81 -13.64
N ARG A 235 -13.50 23.28 -14.65
CA ARG A 235 -13.90 24.66 -14.83
C ARG A 235 -15.40 24.79 -14.55
#